data_29a8e9e8634c1aeee7e5b66d8bcbfaae
#
_entry.id   29a8e9e8634c1aeee7e5b66d8bcbfaae
#
_cell.length_a   1.000
_cell.length_b   1.000
_cell.length_c   1.000
_cell.angle_alpha   90.00
_cell.angle_beta   90.00
_cell.angle_gamma   90.00
#
_symmetry.space_group_name_H-M   'P 1'
#
loop_
_entity.id
_entity.type
_entity.pdbx_description
1 polymer ?
#
loop_
_entity_poly.entity_id
_entity_poly.type
_entity_poly.pdbx_seq_one_letter_code
_entity_poly.pdbx_strand_id
1 'polypeptide(L)'
;LASSYASLEAILENVGCAIYVRDPQTGHILYANEKYQKFFKKTLEELPLSPVSLQDATETKNGLFREIYSEKENRWFDCYSTHIQWVDGRKVTLCTIYDVTDKKLYQQKIEKQANNDFLTGLYNRMRCEQDLQHFVEDTHESGGEGALLYIDLDDFKHINDGLGHQYGDILLKNISSGLKQIP
;
A
#
# COMPACT_ATOMS: atom_id res chain seq x y z
N LEU A 1 -20.76 37.10 -4.38
CA LEU A 1 -19.42 36.64 -4.85
C LEU A 1 -18.48 36.40 -3.65
N ALA A 2 -18.26 37.36 -2.73
CA ALA A 2 -17.36 37.20 -1.58
C ALA A 2 -17.79 36.03 -0.65
N SER A 3 -19.08 35.84 -0.40
CA SER A 3 -19.63 34.75 0.41
C SER A 3 -19.40 33.39 -0.23
N SER A 4 -19.48 33.26 -1.55
CA SER A 4 -19.22 32.00 -2.28
C SER A 4 -17.75 31.61 -2.24
N TYR A 5 -16.84 32.58 -2.31
CA TYR A 5 -15.40 32.32 -2.18
C TYR A 5 -15.03 31.83 -0.78
N ALA A 6 -15.53 32.49 0.27
CA ALA A 6 -15.28 32.08 1.65
C ALA A 6 -15.82 30.67 1.95
N SER A 7 -16.98 30.32 1.39
CA SER A 7 -17.55 28.98 1.55
C SER A 7 -16.71 27.92 0.82
N LEU A 8 -16.24 28.21 -0.40
CA LEU A 8 -15.38 27.29 -1.16
C LEU A 8 -14.04 27.07 -0.46
N GLU A 9 -13.42 28.14 0.01
CA GLU A 9 -12.17 28.08 0.78
C GLU A 9 -12.35 27.25 2.05
N ALA A 10 -13.43 27.47 2.81
CA ALA A 10 -13.75 26.69 3.99
C ALA A 10 -13.95 25.21 3.67
N ILE A 11 -14.56 24.86 2.53
CA ILE A 11 -14.68 23.47 2.09
C ILE A 11 -13.30 22.87 1.79
N LEU A 12 -12.47 23.57 1.02
CA LEU A 12 -11.14 23.09 0.65
C LEU A 12 -10.20 22.93 1.85
N GLU A 13 -10.33 23.78 2.87
CA GLU A 13 -9.56 23.68 4.12
C GLU A 13 -10.02 22.51 5.01
N ASN A 14 -11.31 22.14 4.94
CA ASN A 14 -11.87 21.05 5.76
C ASN A 14 -11.88 19.69 5.05
N VAL A 15 -11.50 19.60 3.78
CA VAL A 15 -11.36 18.33 3.08
C VAL A 15 -10.25 17.49 3.72
N GLY A 16 -10.51 16.18 3.84
CA GLY A 16 -9.61 15.21 4.48
C GLY A 16 -8.26 14.97 3.78
N CYS A 17 -7.94 15.65 2.68
CA CYS A 17 -6.71 15.48 1.90
C CYS A 17 -5.92 16.78 1.76
N ALA A 18 -4.64 16.65 1.40
CA ALA A 18 -3.83 17.79 1.00
C ALA A 18 -4.18 18.17 -0.45
N ILE A 19 -4.40 19.48 -0.69
CA ILE A 19 -4.77 20.02 -2.00
C ILE A 19 -3.78 21.13 -2.37
N TYR A 20 -3.29 21.11 -3.61
CA TYR A 20 -2.59 22.24 -4.18
C TYR A 20 -2.89 22.41 -5.67
N VAL A 21 -2.75 23.63 -6.15
CA VAL A 21 -2.87 23.98 -7.55
C VAL A 21 -1.55 24.55 -8.03
N ARG A 22 -1.05 24.04 -9.14
CA ARG A 22 0.24 24.43 -9.72
C ARG A 22 0.09 24.89 -11.16
N ASP A 23 0.81 25.93 -11.52
CA ASP A 23 1.03 26.33 -12.90
C ASP A 23 2.01 25.34 -13.57
N PRO A 24 1.60 24.62 -14.62
CA PRO A 24 2.46 23.64 -15.28
C PRO A 24 3.64 24.25 -16.03
N GLN A 25 3.56 25.54 -16.41
CA GLN A 25 4.61 26.24 -17.16
C GLN A 25 5.70 26.78 -16.25
N THR A 26 5.31 27.40 -15.14
CA THR A 26 6.25 28.04 -14.21
C THR A 26 6.63 27.15 -13.03
N GLY A 27 5.84 26.10 -12.76
CA GLY A 27 5.99 25.26 -11.58
C GLY A 27 5.48 25.89 -10.27
N HIS A 28 5.07 27.17 -10.29
CA HIS A 28 4.62 27.87 -9.08
C HIS A 28 3.31 27.31 -8.52
N ILE A 29 3.24 27.21 -7.20
CA ILE A 29 2.01 26.87 -6.48
C ILE A 29 1.14 28.13 -6.37
N LEU A 30 -0.06 28.04 -6.92
CA LEU A 30 -1.05 29.12 -6.94
C LEU A 30 -1.98 29.06 -5.74
N TYR A 31 -2.25 27.85 -5.24
CA TYR A 31 -3.06 27.59 -4.06
C TYR A 31 -2.56 26.33 -3.34
N ALA A 32 -2.64 26.32 -2.03
CA ALA A 32 -2.41 25.13 -1.21
C ALA A 32 -3.21 25.25 0.08
N ASN A 33 -3.98 24.19 0.42
CA ASN A 33 -4.72 24.15 1.67
C ASN A 33 -3.82 23.92 2.90
N GLU A 34 -4.38 24.12 4.09
CA GLU A 34 -3.62 23.99 5.35
C GLU A 34 -3.00 22.59 5.52
N LYS A 35 -3.69 21.53 5.09
CA LYS A 35 -3.14 20.16 5.14
C LYS A 35 -1.90 20.00 4.27
N TYR A 36 -1.91 20.53 3.05
CA TYR A 36 -0.71 20.53 2.22
C TYR A 36 0.43 21.28 2.91
N GLN A 37 0.16 22.44 3.47
CA GLN A 37 1.17 23.23 4.16
C GLN A 37 1.74 22.51 5.39
N LYS A 38 0.91 21.83 6.17
CA LYS A 38 1.34 21.07 7.35
C LYS A 38 2.24 19.89 6.99
N PHE A 39 1.87 19.12 5.98
CA PHE A 39 2.59 17.90 5.61
C PHE A 39 3.82 18.16 4.75
N PHE A 40 3.77 19.16 3.85
CA PHE A 40 4.75 19.29 2.77
C PHE A 40 5.56 20.60 2.81
N LYS A 41 5.30 21.53 3.71
CA LYS A 41 6.01 22.82 3.79
C LYS A 41 7.53 22.70 4.03
N LYS A 42 7.99 21.60 4.61
CA LYS A 42 9.41 21.27 4.80
C LYS A 42 10.00 20.38 3.69
N THR A 43 9.17 19.83 2.83
CA THR A 43 9.52 18.76 1.88
C THR A 43 9.32 19.20 0.43
N LEU A 44 8.99 20.48 0.19
CA LEU A 44 8.66 21.03 -1.13
C LEU A 44 9.78 20.83 -2.18
N GLU A 45 11.03 20.69 -1.77
CA GLU A 45 12.17 20.43 -2.64
C GLU A 45 12.42 18.93 -2.91
N GLU A 46 11.83 18.02 -2.11
CA GLU A 46 12.17 16.60 -2.12
C GLU A 46 11.02 15.64 -2.52
N LEU A 47 9.78 16.13 -2.63
CA LEU A 47 8.73 15.25 -3.16
C LEU A 47 8.95 15.09 -4.67
N PRO A 48 9.00 13.84 -5.17
CA PRO A 48 9.11 13.56 -6.60
C PRO A 48 7.79 13.85 -7.34
N LEU A 49 7.15 14.98 -7.02
CA LEU A 49 6.03 15.56 -7.76
C LEU A 49 6.54 16.45 -8.91
N SER A 50 7.85 16.36 -9.19
CA SER A 50 8.44 16.85 -10.41
C SER A 50 7.79 16.17 -11.62
N PRO A 51 7.53 16.89 -12.72
CA PRO A 51 7.02 16.30 -13.97
C PRO A 51 7.89 15.16 -14.54
N VAL A 52 9.10 15.00 -14.04
CA VAL A 52 10.11 14.06 -14.55
C VAL A 52 9.80 12.59 -14.23
N SER A 53 8.91 12.27 -13.27
CA SER A 53 8.55 10.88 -12.97
C SER A 53 7.12 10.51 -13.38
N LEU A 54 6.69 10.93 -14.57
CA LEU A 54 5.41 10.49 -15.17
C LEU A 54 5.43 9.01 -15.60
N GLN A 55 6.58 8.33 -15.51
CA GLN A 55 6.74 6.96 -15.98
C GLN A 55 5.92 5.92 -15.19
N ASP A 56 5.53 6.23 -13.95
CA ASP A 56 4.77 5.32 -13.08
C ASP A 56 3.31 5.79 -12.82
N ALA A 57 2.83 6.80 -13.54
CA ALA A 57 1.48 7.29 -13.36
C ALA A 57 0.49 6.51 -14.23
N THR A 58 -0.61 6.06 -13.63
CA THR A 58 -1.72 5.43 -14.35
C THR A 58 -2.69 6.50 -14.83
N GLU A 59 -3.01 6.50 -16.12
CA GLU A 59 -4.04 7.37 -16.67
C GLU A 59 -5.42 6.88 -16.24
N THR A 60 -6.23 7.78 -15.70
CA THR A 60 -7.59 7.54 -15.26
C THR A 60 -8.56 8.41 -16.04
N LYS A 61 -9.86 8.12 -15.98
CA LYS A 61 -10.90 8.96 -16.62
C LYS A 61 -10.87 10.44 -16.19
N ASN A 62 -10.33 10.72 -15.00
CA ASN A 62 -10.34 12.05 -14.38
C ASN A 62 -8.94 12.68 -14.27
N GLY A 63 -7.91 12.10 -14.88
CA GLY A 63 -6.54 12.60 -14.82
C GLY A 63 -5.52 11.49 -14.52
N LEU A 64 -4.39 11.84 -13.93
CA LEU A 64 -3.33 10.92 -13.59
C LEU A 64 -3.43 10.51 -12.11
N PHE A 65 -3.23 9.23 -11.85
CA PHE A 65 -3.13 8.65 -10.52
C PHE A 65 -1.73 8.09 -10.28
N ARG A 66 -1.22 8.27 -9.08
CA ARG A 66 0.03 7.67 -8.63
C ARG A 66 -0.03 7.37 -7.14
N GLU A 67 0.44 6.18 -6.77
CA GLU A 67 0.71 5.81 -5.38
C GLU A 67 2.18 6.11 -5.07
N ILE A 68 2.45 6.70 -3.90
CA ILE A 68 3.81 7.08 -3.47
C ILE A 68 4.03 6.58 -2.05
N TYR A 69 5.15 5.92 -1.83
CA TYR A 69 5.65 5.64 -0.48
C TYR A 69 6.76 6.64 -0.13
N SER A 70 6.58 7.35 0.98
CA SER A 70 7.60 8.23 1.54
C SER A 70 8.38 7.50 2.62
N GLU A 71 9.63 7.12 2.33
CA GLU A 71 10.52 6.49 3.31
C GLU A 71 10.77 7.40 4.51
N LYS A 72 10.92 8.70 4.29
CA LYS A 72 11.17 9.70 5.33
C LYS A 72 10.04 9.78 6.35
N GLU A 73 8.80 9.74 5.89
CA GLU A 73 7.60 9.83 6.73
C GLU A 73 7.06 8.44 7.13
N ASN A 74 7.57 7.37 6.49
CA ASN A 74 7.05 6.01 6.59
C ASN A 74 5.53 5.96 6.31
N ARG A 75 5.12 6.61 5.21
CA ARG A 75 3.71 6.79 4.83
C ARG A 75 3.43 6.52 3.37
N TRP A 76 2.22 6.06 3.11
CA TRP A 76 1.68 5.85 1.77
C TRP A 76 0.73 6.97 1.39
N PHE A 77 0.86 7.46 0.16
CA PHE A 77 0.03 8.54 -0.38
C PHE A 77 -0.56 8.15 -1.73
N ASP A 78 -1.87 8.37 -1.88
CA ASP A 78 -2.57 8.35 -3.17
C ASP A 78 -2.61 9.77 -3.73
N CYS A 79 -1.97 9.98 -4.87
CA CYS A 79 -1.86 11.27 -5.52
C CYS A 79 -2.67 11.29 -6.81
N TYR A 80 -3.61 12.21 -6.92
CA TYR A 80 -4.39 12.44 -8.12
C TYR A 80 -4.05 13.81 -8.68
N SER A 81 -3.90 13.91 -9.99
CA SER A 81 -3.68 15.19 -10.66
C SER A 81 -4.56 15.30 -11.91
N THR A 82 -5.18 16.46 -12.07
CA THR A 82 -6.02 16.77 -13.22
C THR A 82 -5.82 18.21 -13.68
N HIS A 83 -6.09 18.47 -14.95
CA HIS A 83 -6.05 19.82 -15.49
C HIS A 83 -7.41 20.51 -15.30
N ILE A 84 -7.37 21.70 -14.74
CA ILE A 84 -8.55 22.57 -14.58
C ILE A 84 -8.29 23.94 -15.20
N GLN A 85 -9.35 24.68 -15.46
CA GLN A 85 -9.26 26.09 -15.85
C GLN A 85 -9.23 26.97 -14.60
N TRP A 86 -8.19 27.79 -14.49
CA TRP A 86 -8.03 28.73 -13.38
C TRP A 86 -8.92 29.98 -13.58
N VAL A 87 -9.04 30.80 -12.54
CA VAL A 87 -9.89 32.02 -12.55
C VAL A 87 -9.52 33.03 -13.62
N ASP A 88 -8.29 33.02 -14.11
CA ASP A 88 -7.78 33.88 -15.18
C ASP A 88 -7.83 33.20 -16.58
N GLY A 89 -8.44 32.04 -16.69
CA GLY A 89 -8.64 31.29 -17.94
C GLY A 89 -7.50 30.40 -18.36
N ARG A 90 -6.34 30.39 -17.68
CA ARG A 90 -5.23 29.50 -18.00
C ARG A 90 -5.48 28.08 -17.48
N LYS A 91 -4.86 27.10 -18.14
CA LYS A 91 -4.86 25.70 -17.66
C LYS A 91 -3.86 25.54 -16.53
N VAL A 92 -4.29 24.97 -15.42
CA VAL A 92 -3.45 24.66 -14.26
C VAL A 92 -3.66 23.20 -13.85
N THR A 93 -2.74 22.68 -13.04
CA THR A 93 -2.85 21.33 -12.50
C THR A 93 -3.34 21.37 -11.05
N LEU A 94 -4.50 20.79 -10.81
CA LEU A 94 -5.03 20.51 -9.47
C LEU A 94 -4.47 19.15 -9.02
N CYS A 95 -3.87 19.12 -7.85
CA CYS A 95 -3.38 17.91 -7.23
C CYS A 95 -4.05 17.68 -5.88
N THR A 96 -4.49 16.45 -5.64
CA THR A 96 -5.02 15.99 -4.34
C THR A 96 -4.19 14.83 -3.84
N ILE A 97 -3.83 14.86 -2.56
CA ILE A 97 -2.97 13.86 -1.92
C ILE A 97 -3.69 13.32 -0.69
N TYR A 98 -3.93 12.03 -0.67
CA TYR A 98 -4.56 11.30 0.44
C TYR A 98 -3.50 10.48 1.17
N ASP A 99 -3.41 10.62 2.48
CA ASP A 99 -2.67 9.69 3.33
C ASP A 99 -3.49 8.39 3.42
N VAL A 100 -2.97 7.31 2.84
CA VAL A 100 -3.61 5.99 2.80
C VAL A 100 -2.85 4.97 3.65
N THR A 101 -1.95 5.43 4.52
CA THR A 101 -1.10 4.58 5.37
C THR A 101 -1.92 3.61 6.20
N ASP A 102 -2.89 4.10 6.95
CA ASP A 102 -3.75 3.23 7.79
C ASP A 102 -4.51 2.22 6.95
N LYS A 103 -5.06 2.64 5.80
CA LYS A 103 -5.75 1.75 4.87
C LYS A 103 -4.82 0.62 4.39
N LYS A 104 -3.58 0.95 4.01
CA LYS A 104 -2.58 -0.03 3.57
C LYS A 104 -2.21 -1.00 4.68
N LEU A 105 -1.96 -0.49 5.89
CA LEU A 105 -1.65 -1.33 7.05
C LEU A 105 -2.80 -2.27 7.41
N TYR A 106 -4.05 -1.79 7.36
CA TYR A 106 -5.22 -2.64 7.58
C TYR A 106 -5.37 -3.70 6.49
N GLN A 107 -5.18 -3.35 5.21
CA GLN A 107 -5.21 -4.32 4.12
C GLN A 107 -4.16 -5.42 4.30
N GLN A 108 -2.91 -5.05 4.58
CA GLN A 108 -1.83 -6.01 4.84
C GLN A 108 -2.13 -6.91 6.04
N LYS A 109 -2.73 -6.35 7.11
CA LYS A 109 -3.12 -7.13 8.28
C LYS A 109 -4.22 -8.14 7.94
N ILE A 110 -5.24 -7.74 7.19
CA ILE A 110 -6.32 -8.62 6.73
C ILE A 110 -5.77 -9.72 5.82
N GLU A 111 -4.93 -9.36 4.85
CA GLU A 111 -4.27 -10.34 3.97
C GLU A 111 -3.44 -11.36 4.77
N LYS A 112 -2.66 -10.88 5.72
CA LYS A 112 -1.88 -11.77 6.59
C LYS A 112 -2.76 -12.69 7.41
N GLN A 113 -3.88 -12.21 7.95
CA GLN A 113 -4.83 -13.03 8.70
C GLN A 113 -5.57 -14.03 7.81
N ALA A 114 -5.89 -13.67 6.57
CA ALA A 114 -6.57 -14.54 5.62
C ALA A 114 -5.66 -15.64 5.06
N ASN A 115 -4.37 -15.37 4.90
CA ASN A 115 -3.43 -16.23 4.19
C ASN A 115 -2.47 -17.02 5.11
N ASN A 116 -2.36 -16.64 6.38
CA ASN A 116 -1.39 -17.25 7.29
C ASN A 116 -2.07 -17.98 8.47
N ASP A 117 -1.41 -19.02 8.95
CA ASP A 117 -1.72 -19.66 10.21
C ASP A 117 -1.31 -18.75 11.38
N PHE A 118 -2.22 -18.53 12.33
CA PHE A 118 -2.04 -17.57 13.41
C PHE A 118 -0.94 -17.96 14.41
N LEU A 119 -0.69 -19.27 14.57
CA LEU A 119 0.28 -19.79 15.53
C LEU A 119 1.71 -19.71 14.99
N THR A 120 1.89 -20.18 13.77
CA THR A 120 3.21 -20.38 13.13
C THR A 120 3.61 -19.23 12.21
N GLY A 121 2.63 -18.47 11.71
CA GLY A 121 2.82 -17.43 10.72
C GLY A 121 3.34 -17.94 9.36
N LEU A 122 3.24 -19.26 9.11
CA LEU A 122 3.36 -19.86 7.78
C LEU A 122 2.07 -19.62 6.98
N TYR A 123 2.09 -19.88 5.69
CA TYR A 123 0.86 -19.87 4.92
C TYR A 123 -0.11 -20.94 5.46
N ASN A 124 -1.39 -20.57 5.52
CA ASN A 124 -2.42 -21.52 5.92
C ASN A 124 -2.74 -22.47 4.76
N ARG A 125 -3.53 -23.50 5.05
CA ARG A 125 -3.90 -24.53 4.08
C ARG A 125 -4.48 -23.95 2.80
N MET A 126 -5.41 -22.99 2.92
CA MET A 126 -6.08 -22.37 1.77
C MET A 126 -5.09 -21.69 0.83
N ARG A 127 -4.15 -20.91 1.37
CA ARG A 127 -3.11 -20.23 0.58
C ARG A 127 -2.16 -21.25 -0.07
N CYS A 128 -1.75 -22.28 0.66
CA CYS A 128 -0.89 -23.34 0.10
C CYS A 128 -1.56 -24.06 -1.07
N GLU A 129 -2.85 -24.37 -0.96
CA GLU A 129 -3.62 -25.02 -2.05
C GLU A 129 -3.70 -24.12 -3.29
N GLN A 130 -3.92 -22.82 -3.12
CA GLN A 130 -3.93 -21.85 -4.22
C GLN A 130 -2.55 -21.71 -4.90
N ASP A 131 -1.50 -21.52 -4.11
CA ASP A 131 -0.13 -21.39 -4.63
C ASP A 131 0.32 -22.67 -5.35
N LEU A 132 -0.05 -23.84 -4.82
CA LEU A 132 0.24 -25.13 -5.46
C LEU A 132 -0.47 -25.26 -6.81
N GLN A 133 -1.74 -24.85 -6.89
CA GLN A 133 -2.48 -24.89 -8.15
C GLN A 133 -1.81 -24.01 -9.21
N HIS A 134 -1.48 -22.75 -8.89
CA HIS A 134 -0.77 -21.86 -9.80
C HIS A 134 0.58 -22.43 -10.21
N PHE A 135 1.33 -22.98 -9.25
CA PHE A 135 2.64 -23.58 -9.55
C PHE A 135 2.53 -24.76 -10.54
N VAL A 136 1.50 -25.60 -10.39
CA VAL A 136 1.25 -26.71 -11.32
C VAL A 136 0.89 -26.20 -12.73
N GLU A 137 0.03 -25.18 -12.80
CA GLU A 137 -0.37 -24.55 -14.08
C GLU A 137 0.84 -23.94 -14.80
N ASP A 138 1.62 -23.10 -14.10
CA ASP A 138 2.82 -22.44 -14.63
C ASP A 138 3.89 -23.45 -15.08
N THR A 139 4.09 -24.52 -14.28
CA THR A 139 5.06 -25.59 -14.60
C THR A 139 4.61 -26.38 -15.83
N HIS A 140 3.31 -26.64 -15.97
CA HIS A 140 2.77 -27.33 -17.12
C HIS A 140 2.93 -26.50 -18.40
N GLU A 141 2.68 -25.18 -18.34
CA GLU A 141 2.81 -24.28 -19.49
C GLU A 141 4.27 -24.07 -19.92
N SER A 142 5.19 -23.97 -18.95
CA SER A 142 6.63 -23.75 -19.21
C SER A 142 7.40 -25.03 -19.57
N GLY A 143 6.79 -26.20 -19.38
CA GLY A 143 7.47 -27.49 -19.56
C GLY A 143 8.56 -27.76 -18.50
N GLY A 144 8.47 -27.08 -17.34
CA GLY A 144 9.39 -27.22 -16.22
C GLY A 144 9.10 -28.43 -15.35
N GLU A 145 9.92 -28.62 -14.32
CA GLU A 145 9.75 -29.65 -13.29
C GLU A 145 9.70 -28.98 -11.92
N GLY A 146 8.94 -29.55 -10.98
CA GLY A 146 8.85 -29.08 -9.62
C GLY A 146 8.71 -30.24 -8.65
N ALA A 147 8.95 -29.98 -7.36
CA ALA A 147 8.79 -30.96 -6.31
C ALA A 147 7.92 -30.43 -5.18
N LEU A 148 7.02 -31.26 -4.67
CA LEU A 148 6.20 -30.98 -3.49
C LEU A 148 6.68 -31.87 -2.34
N LEU A 149 7.06 -31.26 -1.21
CA LEU A 149 7.36 -31.97 0.01
C LEU A 149 6.18 -31.85 0.97
N TYR A 150 5.69 -33.00 1.44
CA TYR A 150 4.68 -33.06 2.49
C TYR A 150 5.35 -33.59 3.75
N ILE A 151 5.36 -32.77 4.83
CA ILE A 151 6.09 -33.03 6.05
C ILE A 151 5.08 -33.24 7.18
N ASP A 152 5.20 -34.36 7.93
CA ASP A 152 4.42 -34.63 9.12
C ASP A 152 5.34 -34.77 10.35
N LEU A 153 4.81 -34.49 11.52
CA LEU A 153 5.54 -34.56 12.79
C LEU A 153 5.14 -35.83 13.53
N ASP A 154 6.07 -36.79 13.58
CA ASP A 154 5.88 -38.01 14.34
C ASP A 154 5.69 -37.70 15.83
N ASP A 155 4.78 -38.47 16.47
CA ASP A 155 4.50 -38.39 17.90
C ASP A 155 4.08 -37.04 18.47
N PHE A 156 3.68 -36.06 17.62
CA PHE A 156 3.24 -34.75 18.08
C PHE A 156 2.10 -34.81 19.10
N LYS A 157 1.20 -35.79 18.96
CA LYS A 157 0.14 -36.02 19.92
C LYS A 157 0.70 -36.39 21.30
N HIS A 158 1.73 -37.25 21.38
CA HIS A 158 2.35 -37.64 22.65
C HIS A 158 3.00 -36.46 23.37
N ILE A 159 3.54 -35.52 22.63
CA ILE A 159 4.09 -34.23 23.18
C ILE A 159 2.97 -33.43 23.83
N ASN A 160 1.83 -33.29 23.15
CA ASN A 160 0.68 -32.55 23.68
C ASN A 160 0.09 -33.26 24.92
N ASP A 161 -0.07 -34.58 24.85
CA ASP A 161 -0.68 -35.37 25.95
C ASP A 161 0.25 -35.47 27.17
N GLY A 162 1.57 -35.51 26.95
CA GLY A 162 2.57 -35.65 28.02
C GLY A 162 3.02 -34.32 28.64
N LEU A 163 3.24 -33.28 27.84
CA LEU A 163 3.81 -32.02 28.26
C LEU A 163 2.80 -30.86 28.22
N GLY A 164 1.65 -31.05 27.56
CA GLY A 164 0.61 -30.04 27.40
C GLY A 164 0.71 -29.27 26.09
N HIS A 165 -0.42 -28.72 25.63
CA HIS A 165 -0.55 -28.02 24.37
C HIS A 165 0.41 -26.81 24.20
N GLN A 166 0.80 -26.18 25.31
CA GLN A 166 1.75 -25.08 25.26
C GLN A 166 3.13 -25.49 24.69
N TYR A 167 3.58 -26.70 25.04
CA TYR A 167 4.83 -27.23 24.50
C TYR A 167 4.70 -27.65 23.03
N GLY A 168 3.55 -28.15 22.61
CA GLY A 168 3.24 -28.40 21.20
C GLY A 168 3.27 -27.12 20.39
N ASP A 169 2.67 -26.05 20.90
CA ASP A 169 2.69 -24.72 20.27
C ASP A 169 4.11 -24.17 20.11
N ILE A 170 4.95 -24.31 21.15
CA ILE A 170 6.36 -23.92 21.11
C ILE A 170 7.12 -24.74 20.05
N LEU A 171 6.90 -26.03 19.99
CA LEU A 171 7.51 -26.91 18.99
C LEU A 171 7.13 -26.48 17.57
N LEU A 172 5.85 -26.25 17.30
CA LEU A 172 5.36 -25.78 15.99
C LEU A 172 5.97 -24.44 15.59
N LYS A 173 6.08 -23.48 16.54
CA LYS A 173 6.76 -22.20 16.31
C LYS A 173 8.23 -22.35 15.97
N ASN A 174 8.93 -23.23 16.65
CA ASN A 174 10.36 -23.49 16.39
C ASN A 174 10.58 -24.10 15.01
N ILE A 175 9.78 -25.12 14.66
CA ILE A 175 9.85 -25.76 13.34
C ILE A 175 9.53 -24.74 12.25
N SER A 176 8.47 -23.95 12.42
CA SER A 176 8.10 -22.93 11.44
C SER A 176 9.19 -21.88 11.24
N SER A 177 9.89 -21.51 12.32
CA SER A 177 11.03 -20.60 12.24
C SER A 177 12.21 -21.20 11.47
N GLY A 178 12.45 -22.49 11.60
CA GLY A 178 13.45 -23.23 10.82
C GLY A 178 13.07 -23.29 9.33
N LEU A 179 11.81 -23.62 9.04
CA LEU A 179 11.32 -23.68 7.65
C LEU A 179 11.42 -22.35 6.91
N LYS A 180 11.21 -21.22 7.60
CA LYS A 180 11.36 -19.87 7.03
C LYS A 180 12.81 -19.50 6.67
N GLN A 181 13.80 -20.25 7.14
CA GLN A 181 15.21 -20.01 6.83
C GLN A 181 15.71 -20.81 5.62
N ILE A 182 14.88 -21.72 5.12
CA ILE A 182 15.19 -22.48 3.89
C ILE A 182 15.00 -21.50 2.72
N PRO A 183 16.02 -21.33 1.86
CA PRO A 183 16.00 -20.41 0.72
C PRO A 183 14.99 -20.82 -0.35
#